data_43774beff0bc2756a54d5e7b0bf0670a
#
_entry.id   43774beff0bc2756a54d5e7b0bf0670a
#
_cell.length_a   1.000
_cell.length_b   1.000
_cell.length_c   1.000
_cell.angle_alpha   90.00
_cell.angle_beta   90.00
_cell.angle_gamma   90.00
#
_symmetry.space_group_name_H-M   'P 1'
#
loop_
_entity.id
_entity.type
_entity.pdbx_description
1 polymer ?
#
loop_
_entity_poly.entity_id
_entity_poly.type
_entity_poly.pdbx_seq_one_letter_code
_entity_poly.pdbx_strand_id
1 'polypeptide(L)'
;LDAEHIGVIGGSAGGHLATMVAVTGPESGLDPQAPYGEFSCRVQAAVDLYGPADLMTWHDTAMLPGSRAEAPELYKQATPATHADKSDPPILILHGTADTTVAVEQSEKLAAAFKAAGTRHELVIVPGAPHTFHLQPKQRDLRPLVIGFFDEHLKPRR
;
A
#
# COMPACT_ATOMS: atom_id res chain seq x y z
N LEU A 1 8.94 22.10 -2.17
CA LEU A 1 8.66 20.71 -1.77
C LEU A 1 9.90 20.13 -1.11
N ASP A 2 9.71 19.37 -0.05
CA ASP A 2 10.78 18.68 0.65
C ASP A 2 10.76 17.20 0.18
N ALA A 3 11.76 16.83 -0.61
CA ALA A 3 11.85 15.50 -1.22
C ALA A 3 12.22 14.39 -0.21
N GLU A 4 12.72 14.76 0.96
CA GLU A 4 13.09 13.81 2.02
C GLU A 4 11.91 13.50 2.97
N HIS A 5 10.76 14.16 2.78
CA HIS A 5 9.60 14.05 3.67
C HIS A 5 8.30 13.91 2.87
N ILE A 6 8.25 12.93 1.97
CA ILE A 6 7.09 12.63 1.12
C ILE A 6 6.35 11.41 1.67
N GLY A 7 5.05 11.57 1.92
CA GLY A 7 4.14 10.47 2.23
C GLY A 7 3.12 10.24 1.13
N VAL A 8 2.68 9.01 0.95
CA VAL A 8 1.63 8.63 0.01
C VAL A 8 0.47 7.99 0.76
N ILE A 9 -0.76 8.27 0.32
CA ILE A 9 -1.98 7.68 0.87
C ILE A 9 -2.97 7.40 -0.26
N GLY A 10 -3.62 6.26 -0.20
CA GLY A 10 -4.65 5.92 -1.19
C GLY A 10 -5.67 4.93 -0.65
N GLY A 11 -6.84 4.86 -1.32
CA GLY A 11 -7.88 3.90 -0.99
C GLY A 11 -8.23 2.99 -2.17
N SER A 12 -8.57 1.73 -1.92
CA SER A 12 -8.90 0.73 -2.94
C SER A 12 -7.76 0.57 -3.96
N ALA A 13 -8.01 0.75 -5.25
CA ALA A 13 -6.95 0.79 -6.26
C ALA A 13 -5.86 1.83 -5.94
N GLY A 14 -6.21 2.97 -5.32
CA GLY A 14 -5.24 3.97 -4.84
C GLY A 14 -4.41 3.46 -3.66
N GLY A 15 -4.96 2.62 -2.78
CA GLY A 15 -4.25 1.93 -1.70
C GLY A 15 -3.20 0.96 -2.26
N HIS A 16 -3.62 0.16 -3.25
CA HIS A 16 -2.71 -0.68 -4.02
C HIS A 16 -1.54 0.12 -4.62
N LEU A 17 -1.85 1.22 -5.33
CA LEU A 17 -0.81 2.06 -5.95
C LEU A 17 0.09 2.73 -4.89
N ALA A 18 -0.47 3.21 -3.77
CA ALA A 18 0.31 3.77 -2.68
C ALA A 18 1.29 2.75 -2.09
N THR A 19 0.82 1.51 -1.92
CA THR A 19 1.68 0.41 -1.46
C THR A 19 2.74 0.05 -2.50
N MET A 20 2.37 -0.05 -3.80
CA MET A 20 3.35 -0.30 -4.87
C MET A 20 4.45 0.76 -4.88
N VAL A 21 4.12 2.04 -4.81
CA VAL A 21 5.14 3.13 -4.73
C VAL A 21 6.05 2.97 -3.53
N ALA A 22 5.51 2.48 -2.40
CA ALA A 22 6.29 2.30 -1.18
C ALA A 22 7.27 1.11 -1.27
N VAL A 23 6.86 0.00 -1.91
CA VAL A 23 7.63 -1.25 -1.93
C VAL A 23 8.45 -1.47 -3.21
N THR A 24 8.38 -0.54 -4.16
CA THR A 24 9.17 -0.62 -5.39
C THR A 24 10.22 0.48 -5.45
N GLY A 25 11.41 0.13 -5.88
CA GLY A 25 12.53 1.06 -6.10
C GLY A 25 13.19 0.78 -7.45
N PRO A 26 14.33 1.39 -7.73
CA PRO A 26 15.04 1.22 -9.01
C PRO A 26 15.32 -0.25 -9.37
N GLU A 27 15.50 -1.09 -8.36
CA GLU A 27 15.73 -2.53 -8.50
C GLU A 27 14.52 -3.31 -9.01
N SER A 28 13.32 -2.76 -8.86
CA SER A 28 12.07 -3.38 -9.36
C SER A 28 11.92 -3.31 -10.87
N GLY A 29 12.64 -2.40 -11.53
CA GLY A 29 12.50 -2.09 -12.96
C GLY A 29 11.21 -1.36 -13.31
N LEU A 30 10.45 -0.88 -12.32
CA LEU A 30 9.20 -0.15 -12.49
C LEU A 30 9.39 1.37 -12.47
N ASP A 31 10.56 1.85 -12.04
CA ASP A 31 10.88 3.27 -12.06
C ASP A 31 11.01 3.80 -13.50
N PRO A 32 10.50 5.02 -13.79
CA PRO A 32 10.62 5.63 -15.10
C PRO A 32 12.09 5.90 -15.43
N GLN A 33 12.48 5.55 -16.65
CA GLN A 33 13.85 5.83 -17.15
C GLN A 33 13.95 7.23 -17.79
N ALA A 34 12.86 7.74 -18.32
CA ALA A 34 12.75 9.07 -18.92
C ALA A 34 11.28 9.47 -19.09
N PRO A 35 10.93 10.76 -19.02
CA PRO A 35 11.75 11.85 -18.46
C PRO A 35 11.86 11.72 -16.93
N TYR A 36 12.83 12.39 -16.32
CA TYR A 36 12.99 12.48 -14.86
C TYR A 36 13.54 11.24 -14.15
N GLY A 37 14.16 10.29 -14.90
CA GLY A 37 14.78 9.09 -14.29
C GLY A 37 15.93 9.40 -13.32
N GLU A 38 16.43 10.64 -13.28
CA GLU A 38 17.42 11.12 -12.31
C GLU A 38 16.85 11.45 -10.94
N PHE A 39 15.52 11.53 -10.80
CA PHE A 39 14.87 11.79 -9.50
C PHE A 39 14.39 10.48 -8.86
N SER A 40 14.57 10.38 -7.57
CA SER A 40 14.05 9.25 -6.79
C SER A 40 12.53 9.26 -6.75
N CYS A 41 11.90 8.10 -6.98
CA CYS A 41 10.47 7.88 -6.76
C CYS A 41 10.16 7.42 -5.32
N ARG A 42 11.15 7.28 -4.44
CA ARG A 42 10.97 6.79 -3.08
C ARG A 42 10.17 7.76 -2.23
N VAL A 43 9.25 7.19 -1.44
CA VAL A 43 8.50 7.88 -0.40
C VAL A 43 9.01 7.45 0.99
N GLN A 44 8.74 8.24 2.03
CA GLN A 44 9.23 8.00 3.37
C GLN A 44 8.16 7.42 4.31
N ALA A 45 6.90 7.42 3.89
CA ALA A 45 5.80 6.76 4.60
C ALA A 45 4.63 6.48 3.65
N ALA A 46 3.89 5.41 3.88
CA ALA A 46 2.71 5.09 3.09
C ALA A 46 1.51 4.73 3.96
N VAL A 47 0.31 5.05 3.48
CA VAL A 47 -0.95 4.63 4.08
C VAL A 47 -1.81 3.96 3.02
N ASP A 48 -2.13 2.70 3.26
CA ASP A 48 -3.04 1.89 2.44
C ASP A 48 -4.40 1.78 3.12
N LEU A 49 -5.45 2.24 2.47
CA LEU A 49 -6.81 2.00 2.87
C LEU A 49 -7.43 0.93 1.95
N TYR A 50 -7.64 -0.26 2.51
CA TYR A 50 -8.35 -1.38 1.85
C TYR A 50 -7.89 -1.67 0.41
N GLY A 51 -6.61 -1.55 0.11
CA GLY A 51 -6.04 -1.88 -1.20
C GLY A 51 -5.92 -3.40 -1.42
N PRO A 52 -6.14 -3.90 -2.64
CA PRO A 52 -5.76 -5.27 -2.97
C PRO A 52 -4.23 -5.40 -2.96
N ALA A 53 -3.72 -6.42 -2.30
CA ALA A 53 -2.29 -6.56 -2.05
C ALA A 53 -1.67 -7.87 -2.57
N ASP A 54 -2.52 -8.87 -2.86
CA ASP A 54 -2.10 -10.15 -3.44
C ASP A 54 -2.97 -10.46 -4.66
N LEU A 55 -2.57 -9.93 -5.82
CA LEU A 55 -3.28 -10.13 -7.08
C LEU A 55 -3.15 -11.59 -7.60
N MET A 56 -2.17 -12.34 -7.09
CA MET A 56 -1.98 -13.76 -7.45
C MET A 56 -3.11 -14.64 -6.92
N THR A 57 -3.74 -14.24 -5.81
CA THR A 57 -4.84 -15.00 -5.18
C THR A 57 -6.18 -14.27 -5.19
N TRP A 58 -6.21 -13.04 -5.70
CA TRP A 58 -7.43 -12.28 -5.89
C TRP A 58 -8.12 -12.69 -7.20
N HIS A 59 -9.16 -12.00 -7.63
CA HIS A 59 -9.78 -12.22 -8.96
C HIS A 59 -8.97 -11.52 -10.06
N ASP A 60 -9.18 -11.90 -11.32
CA ASP A 60 -8.64 -11.18 -12.46
C ASP A 60 -9.18 -9.74 -12.45
N THR A 61 -8.31 -8.79 -12.73
CA THR A 61 -8.61 -7.37 -12.62
C THR A 61 -8.49 -6.66 -13.96
N ALA A 62 -9.40 -5.71 -14.22
CA ALA A 62 -9.33 -4.85 -15.41
C ALA A 62 -8.16 -3.84 -15.38
N MET A 63 -7.42 -3.74 -14.27
CA MET A 63 -6.21 -2.91 -14.18
C MET A 63 -5.04 -3.50 -14.98
N LEU A 64 -5.05 -4.80 -15.27
CA LEU A 64 -4.00 -5.49 -15.98
C LEU A 64 -4.52 -6.06 -17.30
N PRO A 65 -3.71 -6.08 -18.38
CA PRO A 65 -4.09 -6.73 -19.61
C PRO A 65 -4.08 -8.26 -19.46
N GLY A 66 -5.15 -8.89 -19.90
CA GLY A 66 -5.32 -10.36 -19.82
C GLY A 66 -5.67 -10.86 -18.43
N SER A 67 -5.94 -12.15 -18.35
CA SER A 67 -6.17 -12.87 -17.11
C SER A 67 -4.84 -13.24 -16.43
N ARG A 68 -4.91 -13.59 -15.16
CA ARG A 68 -3.75 -14.13 -14.42
C ARG A 68 -3.16 -15.38 -15.06
N ALA A 69 -3.99 -16.22 -15.69
CA ALA A 69 -3.53 -17.41 -16.39
C ALA A 69 -2.75 -17.08 -17.67
N GLU A 70 -3.10 -15.98 -18.34
CA GLU A 70 -2.44 -15.52 -19.56
C GLU A 70 -1.18 -14.68 -19.30
N ALA A 71 -1.14 -13.96 -18.18
CA ALA A 71 -0.06 -13.03 -17.84
C ALA A 71 0.41 -13.17 -16.38
N PRO A 72 0.80 -14.36 -15.89
CA PRO A 72 1.09 -14.60 -14.47
C PRO A 72 2.23 -13.72 -13.94
N GLU A 73 3.27 -13.48 -14.73
CA GLU A 73 4.41 -12.65 -14.31
C GLU A 73 4.00 -11.17 -14.13
N LEU A 74 3.07 -10.67 -14.95
CA LEU A 74 2.55 -9.32 -14.79
C LEU A 74 1.74 -9.17 -13.50
N TYR A 75 0.90 -10.17 -13.18
CA TYR A 75 0.15 -10.21 -11.93
C TYR A 75 1.07 -10.29 -10.71
N LYS A 76 2.14 -11.10 -10.79
CA LYS A 76 3.16 -11.16 -9.75
C LYS A 76 3.89 -9.83 -9.58
N GLN A 77 4.30 -9.21 -10.68
CA GLN A 77 4.97 -7.90 -10.67
C GLN A 77 4.07 -6.80 -10.10
N ALA A 78 2.77 -6.87 -10.34
CA ALA A 78 1.78 -5.93 -9.81
C ALA A 78 1.27 -6.31 -8.40
N THR A 79 1.84 -7.31 -7.74
CA THR A 79 1.44 -7.75 -6.39
C THR A 79 2.34 -7.10 -5.34
N PRO A 80 1.87 -6.09 -4.56
CA PRO A 80 2.70 -5.42 -3.55
C PRO A 80 3.38 -6.37 -2.57
N ALA A 81 2.68 -7.40 -2.12
CA ALA A 81 3.21 -8.37 -1.16
C ALA A 81 4.47 -9.12 -1.65
N THR A 82 4.71 -9.20 -2.97
CA THR A 82 5.91 -9.86 -3.52
C THR A 82 7.17 -9.00 -3.50
N HIS A 83 7.00 -7.69 -3.31
CA HIS A 83 8.09 -6.70 -3.27
C HIS A 83 8.53 -6.35 -1.85
N ALA A 84 7.85 -6.88 -0.83
CA ALA A 84 8.10 -6.53 0.56
C ALA A 84 9.57 -6.76 0.95
N ASP A 85 10.23 -5.72 1.44
CA ASP A 85 11.62 -5.72 1.89
C ASP A 85 11.81 -4.89 3.18
N LYS A 86 12.79 -5.24 3.98
CA LYS A 86 13.09 -4.53 5.24
C LYS A 86 13.50 -3.06 5.05
N SER A 87 13.92 -2.69 3.86
CA SER A 87 14.29 -1.30 3.50
C SER A 87 13.11 -0.45 3.08
N ASP A 88 11.91 -1.04 2.96
CA ASP A 88 10.69 -0.31 2.66
C ASP A 88 10.38 0.74 3.73
N PRO A 89 9.75 1.87 3.38
CA PRO A 89 9.30 2.84 4.34
C PRO A 89 8.23 2.25 5.26
N PRO A 90 7.97 2.86 6.43
CA PRO A 90 6.85 2.47 7.29
C PRO A 90 5.51 2.54 6.55
N ILE A 91 4.66 1.54 6.76
CA ILE A 91 3.36 1.43 6.09
C ILE A 91 2.25 1.22 7.13
N LEU A 92 1.22 2.09 7.09
CA LEU A 92 -0.02 1.93 7.85
C LEU A 92 -1.10 1.35 6.94
N ILE A 93 -1.69 0.22 7.33
CA ILE A 93 -2.72 -0.49 6.59
C ILE A 93 -4.04 -0.38 7.35
N LEU A 94 -5.10 0.11 6.71
CA LEU A 94 -6.42 0.28 7.29
C LEU A 94 -7.45 -0.52 6.49
N HIS A 95 -8.21 -1.43 7.13
CA HIS A 95 -9.21 -2.24 6.44
C HIS A 95 -10.46 -2.47 7.28
N GLY A 96 -11.61 -2.47 6.64
CA GLY A 96 -12.91 -2.69 7.28
C GLY A 96 -13.37 -4.14 7.19
N THR A 97 -13.93 -4.70 8.27
CA THR A 97 -14.39 -6.10 8.26
C THR A 97 -15.69 -6.32 7.45
N ALA A 98 -16.42 -5.26 7.09
CA ALA A 98 -17.61 -5.36 6.24
C ALA A 98 -17.30 -5.00 4.76
N ASP A 99 -16.03 -5.03 4.36
CA ASP A 99 -15.63 -4.83 2.98
C ASP A 99 -15.96 -6.07 2.14
N THR A 100 -16.89 -5.91 1.19
CA THR A 100 -17.34 -6.97 0.26
C THR A 100 -16.73 -6.85 -1.13
N THR A 101 -15.89 -5.83 -1.36
CA THR A 101 -15.23 -5.58 -2.64
C THR A 101 -13.79 -6.10 -2.60
N VAL A 102 -13.04 -5.69 -1.59
CA VAL A 102 -11.69 -6.19 -1.31
C VAL A 102 -11.75 -6.85 0.07
N ALA A 103 -11.63 -8.16 0.09
CA ALA A 103 -11.71 -8.91 1.34
C ALA A 103 -10.55 -8.50 2.30
N VAL A 104 -10.85 -8.42 3.61
CA VAL A 104 -9.89 -7.99 4.64
C VAL A 104 -8.62 -8.85 4.65
N GLU A 105 -8.71 -10.09 4.19
CA GLU A 105 -7.60 -11.03 4.03
C GLU A 105 -6.51 -10.49 3.09
N GLN A 106 -6.82 -9.54 2.19
CA GLN A 106 -5.80 -8.91 1.36
C GLN A 106 -4.82 -8.08 2.22
N SER A 107 -5.34 -7.29 3.16
CA SER A 107 -4.52 -6.55 4.10
C SER A 107 -3.80 -7.45 5.12
N GLU A 108 -4.43 -8.54 5.53
CA GLU A 108 -3.79 -9.53 6.42
C GLU A 108 -2.59 -10.21 5.72
N LYS A 109 -2.74 -10.57 4.45
CA LYS A 109 -1.64 -11.12 3.64
C LYS A 109 -0.51 -10.12 3.45
N LEU A 110 -0.84 -8.85 3.19
CA LEU A 110 0.16 -7.78 3.09
C LEU A 110 0.95 -7.63 4.39
N ALA A 111 0.25 -7.54 5.52
CA ALA A 111 0.89 -7.45 6.83
C ALA A 111 1.75 -8.69 7.13
N ALA A 112 1.31 -9.89 6.74
CA ALA A 112 2.09 -11.10 6.90
C ALA A 112 3.38 -11.08 6.04
N ALA A 113 3.30 -10.59 4.79
CA ALA A 113 4.46 -10.42 3.92
C ALA A 113 5.46 -9.41 4.52
N PHE A 114 4.98 -8.26 4.98
CA PHE A 114 5.81 -7.25 5.65
C PHE A 114 6.47 -7.78 6.91
N LYS A 115 5.74 -8.52 7.73
CA LYS A 115 6.29 -9.17 8.92
C LYS A 115 7.42 -10.15 8.56
N ALA A 116 7.22 -10.94 7.51
CA ALA A 116 8.22 -11.91 7.05
C ALA A 116 9.48 -11.21 6.50
N ALA A 117 9.31 -10.10 5.78
CA ALA A 117 10.39 -9.29 5.21
C ALA A 117 11.12 -8.42 6.26
N GLY A 118 10.47 -8.15 7.41
CA GLY A 118 10.99 -7.23 8.42
C GLY A 118 10.65 -5.76 8.12
N THR A 119 9.72 -5.49 7.23
CA THR A 119 9.20 -4.15 6.92
C THR A 119 8.44 -3.60 8.12
N ARG A 120 8.67 -2.34 8.47
CA ARG A 120 7.94 -1.67 9.55
C ARG A 120 6.51 -1.38 9.10
N HIS A 121 5.53 -1.98 9.74
CA HIS A 121 4.13 -1.81 9.39
C HIS A 121 3.20 -1.85 10.60
N GLU A 122 2.01 -1.29 10.41
CA GLU A 122 0.88 -1.38 11.35
C GLU A 122 -0.38 -1.76 10.56
N LEU A 123 -1.11 -2.78 11.02
CA LEU A 123 -2.41 -3.15 10.48
C LEU A 123 -3.50 -2.80 11.49
N VAL A 124 -4.45 -1.96 11.07
CA VAL A 124 -5.61 -1.57 11.87
C VAL A 124 -6.89 -2.04 11.18
N ILE A 125 -7.54 -3.01 11.80
CA ILE A 125 -8.86 -3.49 11.37
C ILE A 125 -9.94 -2.60 11.98
N VAL A 126 -10.87 -2.14 11.15
CA VAL A 126 -12.02 -1.29 11.54
C VAL A 126 -13.29 -2.14 11.51
N PRO A 127 -13.78 -2.65 12.67
CA PRO A 127 -14.93 -3.54 12.71
C PRO A 127 -16.18 -2.87 12.11
N GLY A 128 -16.83 -3.57 11.17
CA GLY A 128 -18.06 -3.12 10.52
C GLY A 128 -17.91 -2.00 9.49
N ALA A 129 -16.70 -1.52 9.19
CA ALA A 129 -16.50 -0.56 8.11
C ALA A 129 -16.61 -1.27 6.74
N PRO A 130 -17.39 -0.70 5.79
CA PRO A 130 -17.53 -1.25 4.45
C PRO A 130 -16.36 -0.81 3.56
N HIS A 131 -16.34 -1.25 2.29
CA HIS A 131 -15.46 -0.67 1.28
C HIS A 131 -15.66 0.85 1.12
N THR A 132 -14.64 1.57 0.66
CA THR A 132 -14.68 3.03 0.42
C THR A 132 -14.95 3.89 1.67
N PHE A 133 -14.63 3.41 2.87
CA PHE A 133 -14.68 4.30 4.03
C PHE A 133 -13.62 5.42 3.91
N HIS A 134 -13.98 6.61 4.34
CA HIS A 134 -13.06 7.74 4.46
C HIS A 134 -12.38 7.75 5.83
N LEU A 135 -11.53 8.73 6.11
CA LEU A 135 -10.84 8.82 7.40
C LEU A 135 -11.77 9.09 8.60
N GLN A 136 -13.06 9.33 8.35
CA GLN A 136 -14.10 9.45 9.37
C GLN A 136 -15.27 8.50 9.11
N PRO A 137 -15.07 7.18 9.08
CA PRO A 137 -16.19 6.26 9.04
C PRO A 137 -16.99 6.35 10.34
N LYS A 138 -18.24 5.91 10.30
CA LYS A 138 -19.14 5.92 11.49
C LYS A 138 -18.57 5.13 12.67
N GLN A 139 -17.70 4.15 12.38
CA GLN A 139 -17.14 3.21 13.34
C GLN A 139 -16.00 3.83 14.18
N ARG A 140 -15.17 4.69 13.59
CA ARG A 140 -14.01 5.26 14.26
C ARG A 140 -13.45 6.45 13.46
N ASP A 141 -13.09 7.54 14.13
CA ASP A 141 -12.29 8.60 13.52
C ASP A 141 -10.83 8.15 13.35
N LEU A 142 -10.38 8.00 12.11
CA LEU A 142 -9.05 7.54 11.75
C LEU A 142 -8.07 8.69 11.48
N ARG A 143 -8.55 9.95 11.44
CA ARG A 143 -7.68 11.11 11.17
C ARG A 143 -6.54 11.25 12.18
N PRO A 144 -6.77 11.14 13.52
CA PRO A 144 -5.66 11.24 14.46
C PRO A 144 -4.60 10.17 14.25
N LEU A 145 -5.01 8.94 13.87
CA LEU A 145 -4.09 7.84 13.60
C LEU A 145 -3.24 8.12 12.36
N VAL A 146 -3.87 8.49 11.24
CA VAL A 146 -3.17 8.75 9.97
C VAL A 146 -2.27 9.99 10.07
N ILE A 147 -2.76 11.06 10.71
CA ILE A 147 -1.96 12.27 10.92
C ILE A 147 -0.77 11.96 11.85
N GLY A 148 -1.01 11.25 12.95
CA GLY A 148 0.04 10.85 13.90
C GLY A 148 1.10 9.98 13.25
N PHE A 149 0.69 9.05 12.38
CA PHE A 149 1.60 8.20 11.62
C PHE A 149 2.51 9.03 10.68
N PHE A 150 1.94 9.94 9.90
CA PHE A 150 2.74 10.82 9.05
C PHE A 150 3.61 11.80 9.87
N ASP A 151 3.11 12.30 10.97
CA ASP A 151 3.89 13.17 11.87
C ASP A 151 5.11 12.44 12.45
N GLU A 152 4.96 11.18 12.83
CA GLU A 152 6.07 10.36 13.35
C GLU A 152 7.16 10.12 12.29
N HIS A 153 6.74 9.90 11.03
CA HIS A 153 7.66 9.42 9.99
C HIS A 153 8.14 10.51 9.03
N LEU A 154 7.42 11.61 8.91
CA LEU A 154 7.74 12.68 7.96
C LEU A 154 8.21 13.96 8.62
N LYS A 155 7.98 14.19 9.94
CA LYS A 155 8.52 15.37 10.59
C LYS A 155 9.99 15.19 10.92
N PRO A 156 10.85 16.21 10.67
CA PRO A 156 12.23 16.19 11.12
C PRO A 156 12.30 15.91 12.63
N ARG A 157 13.11 14.95 13.03
CA ARG A 157 13.40 14.73 14.46
C ARG A 157 14.13 15.97 14.98
N ARG A 158 13.52 16.66 15.95
CA ARG A 158 14.16 17.78 16.65
C ARG A 158 15.26 17.29 17.57
#